data_6a249aec2b88520085c729a84cfc495e
#
_entry.id   6a249aec2b88520085c729a84cfc495e
#
_cell.length_a   1.000
_cell.length_b   1.000
_cell.length_c   1.000
_cell.angle_alpha   90.00
_cell.angle_beta   90.00
_cell.angle_gamma   90.00
#
_symmetry.space_group_name_H-M   'P 1'
#
loop_
_entity.id
_entity.type
_entity.pdbx_description
1 polymer ?
#
loop_
_entity_poly.entity_id
_entity_poly.type
_entity_poly.pdbx_seq_one_letter_code
_entity_poly.pdbx_strand_id
1 'polypeptide(L)'
;GVVDERSEIAACYRGIPQNDLGPRTDVLDNCPKEHGIHMLLRSMSPQIIAVDELGLPEDFAAVADCARCGVSILGTIHAGSVFEVLHRLQMGGLDLIRSQMRLIGLQREPDGRRILTVYEGGGNPLWQGFSEPS
;
A
#
# COMPACT_ATOMS: atom_id res chain seq x y z
N GLY A 1 -1.66 -11.56 -3.13
CA GLY A 1 -3.07 -11.33 -2.77
C GLY A 1 -3.45 -9.87 -2.76
N VAL A 2 -4.71 -9.58 -2.94
CA VAL A 2 -5.27 -8.22 -2.86
C VAL A 2 -6.34 -8.22 -1.79
N VAL A 3 -6.29 -7.27 -0.86
CA VAL A 3 -7.38 -6.96 0.05
C VAL A 3 -7.98 -5.63 -0.38
N ASP A 4 -9.20 -5.68 -0.90
CA ASP A 4 -9.88 -4.57 -1.54
C ASP A 4 -11.17 -4.23 -0.76
N GLU A 5 -11.04 -3.34 0.20
CA GLU A 5 -12.15 -3.03 1.12
C GLU A 5 -13.32 -2.34 0.41
N ARG A 6 -13.03 -1.55 -0.61
CA ARG A 6 -14.03 -0.73 -1.33
C ARG A 6 -14.16 -1.04 -2.81
N SER A 7 -13.64 -2.19 -3.25
CA SER A 7 -13.63 -2.59 -4.67
C SER A 7 -12.96 -1.56 -5.60
N GLU A 8 -11.90 -0.89 -5.10
CA GLU A 8 -11.20 0.17 -5.86
C GLU A 8 -10.00 -0.37 -6.66
N ILE A 9 -9.42 -1.49 -6.23
CA ILE A 9 -8.29 -2.13 -6.91
C ILE A 9 -8.78 -3.10 -8.00
N ALA A 10 -9.62 -4.04 -7.61
CA ALA A 10 -10.13 -5.10 -8.47
C ALA A 10 -11.41 -4.70 -9.23
N ALA A 11 -12.10 -3.66 -8.76
CA ALA A 11 -13.40 -3.22 -9.27
C ALA A 11 -14.39 -4.38 -9.36
N CYS A 12 -14.50 -5.19 -8.31
CA CYS A 12 -15.31 -6.40 -8.33
C CYS A 12 -16.78 -6.12 -8.60
N TYR A 13 -17.37 -6.91 -9.50
CA TYR A 13 -18.80 -6.95 -9.72
C TYR A 13 -19.30 -8.36 -9.47
N ARG A 14 -20.20 -8.53 -8.50
CA ARG A 14 -20.72 -9.85 -8.04
C ARG A 14 -19.61 -10.85 -7.71
N GLY A 15 -18.55 -10.36 -7.06
CA GLY A 15 -17.40 -11.19 -6.67
C GLY A 15 -16.41 -11.52 -7.80
N ILE A 16 -16.58 -10.93 -8.98
CA ILE A 16 -15.68 -11.13 -10.12
C ILE A 16 -14.88 -9.85 -10.35
N PRO A 17 -13.53 -9.89 -10.28
CA PRO A 17 -12.68 -8.77 -10.65
C PRO A 17 -12.93 -8.32 -12.10
N GLN A 18 -13.08 -7.00 -12.30
CA GLN A 18 -13.22 -6.40 -13.62
C GLN A 18 -11.91 -5.88 -14.17
N ASN A 19 -10.96 -5.57 -13.28
CA ASN A 19 -9.61 -5.21 -13.67
C ASN A 19 -8.75 -6.47 -13.85
N ASP A 20 -7.84 -6.45 -14.81
CA ASP A 20 -6.85 -7.50 -14.97
C ASP A 20 -5.74 -7.35 -13.92
N LEU A 21 -5.76 -8.20 -12.91
CA LEU A 21 -4.77 -8.24 -11.83
C LEU A 21 -3.74 -9.36 -12.02
N GLY A 22 -3.81 -10.05 -13.15
CA GLY A 22 -2.93 -11.16 -13.47
C GLY A 22 -3.41 -12.52 -12.91
N PRO A 23 -2.94 -13.62 -13.52
CA PRO A 23 -3.49 -14.96 -13.29
C PRO A 23 -3.10 -15.60 -11.93
N ARG A 24 -2.21 -14.97 -11.17
CA ARG A 24 -1.75 -15.46 -9.86
C ARG A 24 -2.16 -14.52 -8.73
N THR A 25 -3.33 -13.90 -8.85
CA THR A 25 -3.83 -12.95 -7.87
C THR A 25 -5.15 -13.42 -7.28
N ASP A 26 -5.17 -13.59 -5.98
CA ASP A 26 -6.38 -13.82 -5.20
C ASP A 26 -6.88 -12.49 -4.66
N VAL A 27 -8.20 -12.26 -4.71
CA VAL A 27 -8.84 -11.02 -4.27
C VAL A 27 -9.81 -11.31 -3.14
N LEU A 28 -9.65 -10.60 -2.03
CA LEU A 28 -10.65 -10.51 -0.97
C LEU A 28 -11.36 -9.17 -1.12
N ASP A 29 -12.52 -9.22 -1.76
CA ASP A 29 -13.37 -8.06 -2.04
C ASP A 29 -14.29 -7.75 -0.87
N ASN A 30 -14.54 -6.46 -0.62
CA ASN A 30 -15.42 -5.99 0.46
C ASN A 30 -15.03 -6.55 1.83
N CYS A 31 -13.73 -6.62 2.09
CA CYS A 31 -13.13 -7.20 3.28
C CYS A 31 -12.30 -6.14 4.02
N PRO A 32 -12.52 -5.93 5.34
CA PRO A 32 -11.67 -5.04 6.13
C PRO A 32 -10.19 -5.43 6.02
N LYS A 33 -9.31 -4.44 5.88
CA LYS A 33 -7.88 -4.65 5.57
C LYS A 33 -7.18 -5.56 6.57
N GLU A 34 -7.27 -5.25 7.86
CA GLU A 34 -6.67 -6.07 8.91
C GLU A 34 -7.11 -7.54 8.80
N HIS A 35 -8.42 -7.77 8.68
CA HIS A 35 -8.97 -9.11 8.60
C HIS A 35 -8.51 -9.85 7.35
N GLY A 36 -8.59 -9.18 6.20
CA GLY A 36 -8.18 -9.74 4.90
C GLY A 36 -6.70 -10.10 4.84
N ILE A 37 -5.84 -9.22 5.37
CA ILE A 37 -4.40 -9.48 5.47
C ILE A 37 -4.14 -10.77 6.26
N HIS A 38 -4.74 -10.90 7.45
CA HIS A 38 -4.56 -12.09 8.29
C HIS A 38 -5.13 -13.36 7.64
N MET A 39 -6.24 -13.26 6.90
CA MET A 39 -6.77 -14.39 6.13
C MET A 39 -5.80 -14.84 5.05
N LEU A 40 -5.26 -13.93 4.26
CA LEU A 40 -4.29 -14.24 3.21
C LEU A 40 -3.02 -14.89 3.79
N LEU A 41 -2.48 -14.31 4.88
CA LEU A 41 -1.29 -14.86 5.55
C LEU A 41 -1.47 -16.31 6.02
N ARG A 42 -2.67 -16.64 6.53
CA ARG A 42 -2.93 -17.97 7.09
C ARG A 42 -3.29 -19.05 6.06
N SER A 43 -3.88 -18.64 4.94
CA SER A 43 -4.51 -19.61 4.02
C SER A 43 -3.94 -19.63 2.61
N MET A 44 -3.36 -18.54 2.13
CA MET A 44 -2.98 -18.40 0.72
C MET A 44 -1.47 -18.36 0.48
N SER A 45 -0.65 -18.24 1.53
CA SER A 45 0.82 -18.14 1.44
C SER A 45 1.28 -17.11 0.40
N PRO A 46 0.81 -15.87 0.45
CA PRO A 46 1.11 -14.87 -0.56
C PRO A 46 2.58 -14.44 -0.48
N GLN A 47 3.16 -14.08 -1.62
CA GLN A 47 4.48 -13.44 -1.67
C GLN A 47 4.35 -11.92 -1.45
N ILE A 48 3.27 -11.35 -1.98
CA ILE A 48 2.95 -9.91 -1.89
C ILE A 48 1.48 -9.77 -1.53
N ILE A 49 1.17 -8.85 -0.64
CA ILE A 49 -0.21 -8.41 -0.38
C ILE A 49 -0.33 -6.95 -0.79
N ALA A 50 -1.31 -6.65 -1.65
CA ALA A 50 -1.69 -5.29 -2.02
C ALA A 50 -2.94 -4.88 -1.24
N VAL A 51 -2.93 -3.65 -0.72
CA VAL A 51 -4.04 -3.05 0.01
C VAL A 51 -4.22 -1.60 -0.39
N ASP A 52 -5.47 -1.12 -0.35
CA ASP A 52 -5.77 0.29 -0.51
C ASP A 52 -5.65 1.04 0.83
N GLU A 53 -5.47 2.33 0.77
CA GLU A 53 -5.64 3.37 1.80
C GLU A 53 -5.41 2.94 3.27
N LEU A 54 -4.15 2.66 3.62
CA LEU A 54 -3.76 2.43 5.02
C LEU A 54 -4.00 3.69 5.85
N GLY A 55 -4.80 3.61 6.90
CA GLY A 55 -5.19 4.78 7.69
C GLY A 55 -5.34 4.53 9.18
N LEU A 56 -5.75 3.33 9.58
CA LEU A 56 -6.04 2.98 10.95
C LEU A 56 -4.83 2.31 11.64
N PRO A 57 -4.67 2.43 12.95
CA PRO A 57 -3.60 1.74 13.68
C PRO A 57 -3.57 0.23 13.43
N GLU A 58 -4.73 -0.39 13.29
CA GLU A 58 -4.91 -1.83 13.02
C GLU A 58 -4.32 -2.22 11.66
N ASP A 59 -4.44 -1.36 10.65
CA ASP A 59 -3.87 -1.58 9.33
C ASP A 59 -2.34 -1.70 9.42
N PHE A 60 -1.71 -0.77 10.16
CA PHE A 60 -0.25 -0.78 10.34
C PHE A 60 0.23 -1.98 11.16
N ALA A 61 -0.56 -2.44 12.15
CA ALA A 61 -0.25 -3.65 12.90
C ALA A 61 -0.27 -4.87 11.97
N ALA A 62 -1.27 -4.99 11.10
CA ALA A 62 -1.36 -6.07 10.11
C ALA A 62 -0.19 -6.03 9.09
N VAL A 63 0.24 -4.83 8.66
CA VAL A 63 1.44 -4.66 7.82
C VAL A 63 2.70 -5.15 8.55
N ALA A 64 2.84 -4.86 9.85
CA ALA A 64 3.94 -5.36 10.65
C ALA A 64 3.94 -6.89 10.75
N ASP A 65 2.78 -7.51 10.83
CA ASP A 65 2.64 -8.99 10.81
C ASP A 65 3.07 -9.58 9.47
N CYS A 66 2.73 -8.94 8.34
CA CYS A 66 3.24 -9.35 7.03
C CYS A 66 4.76 -9.36 6.97
N ALA A 67 5.39 -8.29 7.44
CA ALA A 67 6.85 -8.18 7.46
C ALA A 67 7.49 -9.27 8.32
N ARG A 68 6.91 -9.57 9.48
CA ARG A 68 7.36 -10.69 10.34
C ARG A 68 7.23 -12.05 9.67
N CYS A 69 6.23 -12.22 8.81
CA CYS A 69 6.02 -13.44 8.02
C CYS A 69 6.85 -13.48 6.72
N GLY A 70 7.66 -12.47 6.42
CA GLY A 70 8.44 -12.39 5.18
C GLY A 70 7.62 -12.06 3.94
N VAL A 71 6.41 -11.56 4.10
CA VAL A 71 5.50 -11.16 3.01
C VAL A 71 5.65 -9.68 2.72
N SER A 72 5.82 -9.32 1.45
CA SER A 72 5.92 -7.92 1.02
C SER A 72 4.54 -7.26 0.98
N ILE A 73 4.48 -5.97 1.30
CA ILE A 73 3.27 -5.17 1.23
C ILE A 73 3.41 -4.08 0.16
N LEU A 74 2.36 -3.91 -0.62
CA LEU A 74 2.12 -2.76 -1.48
C LEU A 74 0.86 -2.06 -0.98
N GLY A 75 1.00 -0.86 -0.44
CA GLY A 75 -0.12 -0.11 0.11
C GLY A 75 -0.09 1.35 -0.27
N THR A 76 -1.23 2.03 -0.19
CA THR A 76 -1.34 3.46 -0.38
C THR A 76 -1.68 4.17 0.93
N ILE A 77 -1.24 5.41 1.07
CA ILE A 77 -1.51 6.27 2.22
C ILE A 77 -1.77 7.69 1.68
N HIS A 78 -2.88 8.28 2.05
CA HIS A 78 -3.10 9.70 1.80
C HIS A 78 -2.43 10.53 2.89
N ALA A 79 -1.53 11.44 2.48
CA ALA A 79 -0.82 12.33 3.40
C ALA A 79 -0.43 13.62 2.70
N GLY A 80 -0.28 14.70 3.45
CA GLY A 80 0.15 16.00 2.93
C GLY A 80 1.66 16.08 2.67
N SER A 81 2.45 15.18 3.24
CA SER A 81 3.91 15.13 3.06
C SER A 81 4.49 13.77 3.41
N VAL A 82 5.73 13.52 2.95
CA VAL A 82 6.49 12.33 3.34
C VAL A 82 6.72 12.25 4.85
N PHE A 83 6.89 13.39 5.52
CA PHE A 83 7.08 13.42 6.98
C PHE A 83 5.85 12.96 7.74
N GLU A 84 4.67 13.30 7.25
CA GLU A 84 3.41 12.80 7.83
C GLU A 84 3.31 11.27 7.67
N VAL A 85 3.67 10.74 6.50
CA VAL A 85 3.73 9.28 6.29
C VAL A 85 4.68 8.63 7.29
N LEU A 86 5.90 9.16 7.43
CA LEU A 86 6.89 8.62 8.36
C LEU A 86 6.41 8.64 9.80
N HIS A 87 5.71 9.71 10.20
CA HIS A 87 5.13 9.80 11.54
C HIS A 87 4.04 8.73 11.76
N ARG A 88 3.15 8.53 10.79
CA ARG A 88 2.12 7.48 10.85
C ARG A 88 2.74 6.08 10.90
N LEU A 89 3.76 5.80 10.11
CA LEU A 89 4.49 4.53 10.14
C LEU A 89 5.14 4.28 11.51
N GLN A 90 5.72 5.31 12.12
CA GLN A 90 6.31 5.25 13.45
C GLN A 90 5.24 4.95 14.51
N MET A 91 4.14 5.68 14.49
CA MET A 91 3.00 5.46 15.42
C MET A 91 2.38 4.07 15.23
N GLY A 92 2.40 3.54 14.02
CA GLY A 92 1.97 2.18 13.68
C GLY A 92 2.98 1.07 14.03
N GLY A 93 4.12 1.39 14.64
CA GLY A 93 5.11 0.40 15.08
C GLY A 93 5.98 -0.17 13.95
N LEU A 94 6.06 0.50 12.80
CA LEU A 94 6.81 0.04 11.62
C LEU A 94 8.26 0.55 11.55
N ASP A 95 8.75 1.21 12.59
CA ASP A 95 10.11 1.77 12.64
C ASP A 95 11.20 0.74 12.34
N LEU A 96 11.06 -0.48 12.87
CA LEU A 96 12.06 -1.53 12.71
C LEU A 96 12.27 -1.99 11.27
N ILE A 97 11.25 -1.82 10.42
CA ILE A 97 11.30 -2.25 9.02
C ILE A 97 11.46 -1.08 8.04
N ARG A 98 11.54 0.17 8.53
CA ARG A 98 11.64 1.38 7.69
C ARG A 98 12.78 1.32 6.68
N SER A 99 13.94 0.82 7.07
CA SER A 99 15.09 0.70 6.16
C SER A 99 14.84 -0.20 4.95
N GLN A 100 13.86 -1.10 5.04
CA GLN A 100 13.45 -2.00 3.96
C GLN A 100 12.35 -1.40 3.07
N MET A 101 11.76 -0.27 3.47
CA MET A 101 10.68 0.38 2.75
C MET A 101 11.19 1.26 1.60
N ARG A 102 10.33 1.42 0.61
CA ARG A 102 10.39 2.48 -0.40
C ARG A 102 9.07 3.23 -0.37
N LEU A 103 9.16 4.55 -0.27
CA LEU A 103 7.99 5.42 -0.32
C LEU A 103 7.96 6.10 -1.69
N ILE A 104 6.80 6.08 -2.32
CA ILE A 104 6.58 6.72 -3.62
C ILE A 104 5.57 7.83 -3.42
N GLY A 105 6.04 9.07 -3.43
CA GLY A 105 5.19 10.25 -3.39
C GLY A 105 4.64 10.57 -4.77
N LEU A 106 3.32 10.67 -4.86
CA LEU A 106 2.61 11.12 -6.05
C LEU A 106 1.96 12.47 -5.74
N GLN A 107 2.43 13.53 -6.37
CA GLN A 107 1.94 14.90 -6.17
C GLN A 107 1.42 15.46 -7.48
N ARG A 108 0.43 16.34 -7.39
CA ARG A 108 -0.07 17.10 -8.53
C ARG A 108 0.18 18.59 -8.29
N GLU A 109 0.86 19.20 -9.25
CA GLU A 109 1.11 20.64 -9.25
C GLU A 109 -0.13 21.43 -9.73
N PRO A 110 -0.22 22.72 -9.39
CA PRO A 110 -1.33 23.57 -9.85
C PRO A 110 -1.43 23.68 -11.38
N ASP A 111 -0.32 23.52 -12.09
CA ASP A 111 -0.25 23.54 -13.57
C ASP A 111 -0.63 22.19 -14.21
N GLY A 112 -1.04 21.21 -13.40
CA GLY A 112 -1.47 19.90 -13.86
C GLY A 112 -0.37 18.86 -13.99
N ARG A 113 0.90 19.23 -13.89
CA ARG A 113 2.02 18.28 -13.89
C ARG A 113 1.91 17.33 -12.70
N ARG A 114 2.36 16.11 -12.89
CA ARG A 114 2.49 15.12 -11.80
C ARG A 114 3.96 14.93 -11.48
N ILE A 115 4.26 14.97 -10.19
CA ILE A 115 5.59 14.70 -9.66
C ILE A 115 5.55 13.32 -9.00
N LEU A 116 6.50 12.48 -9.37
CA LEU A 116 6.76 11.21 -8.73
C LEU A 116 8.12 11.28 -8.04
N THR A 117 8.16 11.08 -6.74
CA THR A 117 9.40 11.07 -5.98
C THR A 117 9.53 9.75 -5.24
N VAL A 118 10.67 9.09 -5.42
CA VAL A 118 11.00 7.87 -4.68
C VAL A 118 11.88 8.25 -3.49
N TYR A 119 11.48 7.81 -2.31
CA TYR A 119 12.22 8.01 -1.06
C TYR A 119 12.70 6.66 -0.50
N GLU A 120 13.82 6.69 0.19
CA GLU A 120 14.16 5.61 1.12
C GLU A 120 13.25 5.66 2.36
N GLY A 121 13.23 4.62 3.15
CA GLY A 121 12.38 4.53 4.35
C GLY A 121 12.68 5.58 5.43
N GLY A 122 13.81 6.28 5.36
CA GLY A 122 14.14 7.44 6.20
C GLY A 122 13.55 8.76 5.71
N GLY A 123 12.98 8.79 4.51
CA GLY A 123 12.38 9.99 3.91
C GLY A 123 13.33 10.81 3.05
N ASN A 124 14.59 10.37 2.85
CA ASN A 124 15.49 11.03 1.92
C ASN A 124 15.11 10.66 0.48
N PRO A 125 15.03 11.65 -0.43
CA PRO A 125 14.72 11.39 -1.82
C PRO A 125 15.87 10.66 -2.51
N LEU A 126 15.52 9.59 -3.25
CA LEU A 126 16.45 8.82 -4.07
C LEU A 126 16.37 9.23 -5.54
N TRP A 127 15.15 9.57 -5.98
CA TRP A 127 14.88 9.90 -7.37
C TRP A 127 13.60 10.71 -7.49
N GLN A 128 13.56 11.60 -8.49
CA GLN A 128 12.37 12.37 -8.83
C GLN A 128 12.18 12.44 -10.35
N GLY A 129 10.94 12.30 -10.79
CA GLY A 129 10.52 12.43 -12.18
C GLY A 129 9.25 13.27 -12.31
N PHE A 130 9.01 13.72 -13.53
CA PHE A 130 7.87 14.58 -13.85
C PHE A 130 7.12 13.99 -15.05
N SER A 131 5.79 14.10 -15.05
CA SER A 131 4.99 13.90 -16.26
C SER A 131 4.65 15.24 -16.88
N GLU A 132 4.51 15.27 -18.19
CA GLU A 132 3.96 16.46 -18.85
C GLU A 132 2.51 16.70 -18.39
N PRO A 133 2.03 17.95 -18.43
CA PRO A 133 0.63 18.26 -18.17
C PRO A 133 -0.26 17.54 -19.19
N SER A 134 -1.29 16.88 -18.72
CA SER A 134 -2.30 16.22 -19.56
C SER A 134 -3.36 17.21 -19.97
#